data_7a9a91eea702c78bb59af9786711788b
#
_entry.id   7a9a91eea702c78bb59af9786711788b
#
_cell.length_a   1.000
_cell.length_b   1.000
_cell.length_c   1.000
_cell.angle_alpha   90.00
_cell.angle_beta   90.00
_cell.angle_gamma   90.00
#
_symmetry.space_group_name_H-M   'P 1'
#
loop_
_entity.id
_entity.type
_entity.pdbx_description
1 polymer ?
#
loop_
_entity_poly.entity_id
_entity_poly.type
_entity_poly.pdbx_seq_one_letter_code
_entity_poly.pdbx_strand_id
1 'polypeptide(L)'
;IKAYVRGTSQQMIWQSYYILKETLNYEIPKVVVLNVNAMRYGKDSDEVSEAYNRLTIDNMKWSKEKIEIIKESMTEEETFLSYVFPILRYHSRYDKLTKEDFEYLFKSKTNTYNGFLINKNIKPVENLPTKRTLASYEFPSECYYYLDKITKLCRENNIKLVLIKAPSLYPYWYEEYDENIKKYAQKNQIEYHILIEHIDDIGIE
;
A
#
# COMPACT_ATOMS: atom_id res chain seq x y z
N ILE A 1 -8.13 12.28 -17.83
CA ILE A 1 -6.95 11.97 -17.00
C ILE A 1 -6.67 10.48 -17.12
N LYS A 2 -5.40 10.09 -17.37
CA LYS A 2 -4.98 8.69 -17.36
C LYS A 2 -4.36 8.41 -15.99
N ALA A 3 -4.98 7.55 -15.21
CA ALA A 3 -4.56 7.20 -13.87
C ALA A 3 -4.44 5.68 -13.69
N TYR A 4 -3.52 5.25 -12.81
CA TYR A 4 -3.30 3.85 -12.47
C TYR A 4 -3.22 3.69 -10.96
N VAL A 5 -3.83 2.64 -10.43
CA VAL A 5 -3.65 2.22 -9.04
C VAL A 5 -2.57 1.14 -8.98
N ARG A 6 -1.54 1.39 -8.17
CA ARG A 6 -0.45 0.45 -7.87
C ARG A 6 -0.48 0.02 -6.41
N GLY A 7 -1.59 0.31 -5.72
CA GLY A 7 -1.80 -0.08 -4.33
C GLY A 7 -2.36 -1.49 -4.20
N THR A 8 -2.01 -2.15 -3.11
CA THR A 8 -2.57 -3.43 -2.68
C THR A 8 -3.12 -3.33 -1.26
N SER A 9 -3.92 -4.31 -0.83
CA SER A 9 -4.40 -4.35 0.55
C SER A 9 -3.22 -4.45 1.52
N GLN A 10 -3.24 -3.69 2.62
CA GLN A 10 -2.20 -3.63 3.65
C GLN A 10 -0.78 -3.36 3.09
N GLN A 11 -0.69 -2.58 2.01
CA GLN A 11 0.61 -2.18 1.47
C GLN A 11 1.30 -1.21 2.41
N MET A 12 2.48 -1.57 2.88
CA MET A 12 3.29 -0.76 3.78
C MET A 12 4.01 0.37 3.05
N ILE A 13 4.45 1.39 3.81
CA ILE A 13 5.07 2.58 3.22
C ILE A 13 6.40 2.26 2.50
N TRP A 14 7.20 1.32 3.02
CA TRP A 14 8.43 0.88 2.34
C TRP A 14 8.13 0.15 1.03
N GLN A 15 7.04 -0.63 0.99
CA GLN A 15 6.60 -1.28 -0.24
C GLN A 15 6.17 -0.25 -1.29
N SER A 16 5.48 0.80 -0.88
CA SER A 16 5.11 1.92 -1.76
C SER A 16 6.33 2.60 -2.38
N TYR A 17 7.43 2.76 -1.62
CA TYR A 17 8.68 3.27 -2.15
C TYR A 17 9.26 2.39 -3.26
N TYR A 18 9.35 1.07 -3.04
CA TYR A 18 9.93 0.16 -4.05
C TYR A 18 9.05 0.00 -5.29
N ILE A 19 7.71 0.03 -5.11
CA ILE A 19 6.77 0.04 -6.23
C ILE A 19 6.92 1.32 -7.06
N LEU A 20 7.11 2.47 -6.41
CA LEU A 20 7.39 3.71 -7.13
C LEU A 20 8.71 3.60 -7.90
N LYS A 21 9.79 3.10 -7.29
CA LYS A 21 11.06 2.85 -7.99
C LYS A 21 10.87 1.94 -9.22
N GLU A 22 10.16 0.82 -9.05
CA GLU A 22 9.86 -0.07 -10.18
C GLU A 22 9.07 0.66 -11.27
N THR A 23 8.08 1.47 -10.89
CA THR A 23 7.26 2.24 -11.84
C THR A 23 8.13 3.15 -12.71
N LEU A 24 9.12 3.82 -12.11
CA LEU A 24 10.01 4.73 -12.82
C LEU A 24 10.91 4.03 -13.86
N ASN A 25 11.10 2.72 -13.78
CA ASN A 25 11.78 1.95 -14.83
C ASN A 25 10.97 1.85 -16.12
N TYR A 26 9.67 2.15 -16.07
CA TYR A 26 8.75 2.02 -17.21
C TYR A 26 8.14 3.35 -17.64
N GLU A 27 7.72 4.18 -16.69
CA GLU A 27 7.03 5.44 -16.94
C GLU A 27 7.27 6.42 -15.79
N ILE A 28 7.48 7.69 -16.12
CA ILE A 28 7.57 8.77 -15.14
C ILE A 28 6.19 9.41 -15.01
N PRO A 29 5.45 9.20 -13.91
CA PRO A 29 4.15 9.84 -13.71
C PRO A 29 4.32 11.34 -13.45
N LYS A 30 3.36 12.15 -13.87
CA LYS A 30 3.33 13.58 -13.54
C LYS A 30 2.97 13.83 -12.07
N VAL A 31 2.13 12.97 -11.53
CA VAL A 31 1.60 13.07 -10.15
C VAL A 31 1.61 11.68 -9.52
N VAL A 32 2.07 11.61 -8.29
CA VAL A 32 1.93 10.44 -7.39
C VAL A 32 1.01 10.84 -6.25
N VAL A 33 -0.06 10.09 -6.06
CA VAL A 33 -0.97 10.22 -4.92
C VAL A 33 -0.68 9.10 -3.95
N LEU A 34 -0.27 9.44 -2.73
CA LEU A 34 0.09 8.48 -1.69
C LEU A 34 -0.91 8.55 -0.53
N ASN A 35 -1.59 7.44 -0.24
CA ASN A 35 -2.41 7.31 0.95
C ASN A 35 -1.52 7.09 2.18
N VAL A 36 -1.62 8.00 3.15
CA VAL A 36 -0.79 7.98 4.37
C VAL A 36 -1.26 7.01 5.45
N ASN A 37 -2.32 6.26 5.20
CA ASN A 37 -2.86 5.32 6.19
C ASN A 37 -1.82 4.29 6.68
N ALA A 38 -0.91 3.88 5.79
CA ALA A 38 0.17 2.93 6.09
C ALA A 38 1.23 3.48 7.05
N MET A 39 1.28 4.81 7.28
CA MET A 39 2.25 5.43 8.20
C MET A 39 2.11 4.96 9.66
N ARG A 40 0.95 4.41 10.03
CA ARG A 40 0.69 3.88 11.38
C ARG A 40 1.42 2.59 11.70
N TYR A 41 1.88 1.87 10.69
CA TYR A 41 2.37 0.51 10.85
C TYR A 41 3.89 0.45 10.63
N GLY A 42 4.62 0.17 11.71
CA GLY A 42 6.04 -0.15 11.65
C GLY A 42 6.29 -1.60 11.22
N LYS A 43 7.56 -1.95 11.05
CA LYS A 43 7.96 -3.32 10.67
C LYS A 43 7.56 -4.38 11.69
N ASP A 44 7.48 -4.00 12.95
CA ASP A 44 7.10 -4.87 14.07
C ASP A 44 5.57 -4.94 14.29
N SER A 45 4.79 -4.39 13.37
CA SER A 45 3.34 -4.39 13.48
C SER A 45 2.76 -5.76 13.12
N ASP A 46 1.76 -6.21 13.88
CA ASP A 46 0.96 -7.41 13.59
C ASP A 46 0.25 -7.36 12.23
N GLU A 47 0.16 -6.16 11.63
CA GLU A 47 -0.41 -5.96 10.29
C GLU A 47 0.58 -6.37 9.18
N VAL A 48 1.86 -6.56 9.49
CA VAL A 48 2.86 -7.10 8.54
C VAL A 48 2.75 -8.61 8.52
N SER A 49 2.43 -9.17 7.37
CA SER A 49 2.31 -10.62 7.21
C SER A 49 2.73 -11.09 5.83
N GLU A 50 3.14 -12.36 5.73
CA GLU A 50 3.47 -12.98 4.46
C GLU A 50 2.37 -12.80 3.41
N ALA A 51 1.11 -12.99 3.80
CA ALA A 51 -0.02 -12.92 2.87
C ALA A 51 -0.12 -11.55 2.20
N TYR A 52 0.03 -10.46 2.96
CA TYR A 52 -0.01 -9.09 2.43
C TYR A 52 1.27 -8.70 1.70
N ASN A 53 2.43 -9.15 2.17
CA ASN A 53 3.70 -8.98 1.46
C ASN A 53 3.61 -9.56 0.05
N ARG A 54 3.05 -10.78 -0.07
CA ARG A 54 2.88 -11.48 -1.34
C ARG A 54 1.93 -10.76 -2.30
N LEU A 55 0.82 -10.18 -1.81
CA LEU A 55 -0.09 -9.42 -2.65
C LEU A 55 0.62 -8.29 -3.40
N THR A 56 1.61 -7.68 -2.75
CA THR A 56 2.40 -6.60 -3.33
C THR A 56 3.53 -7.13 -4.19
N ILE A 57 4.34 -8.04 -3.66
CA ILE A 57 5.64 -8.41 -4.20
C ILE A 57 5.53 -9.42 -5.35
N ASP A 58 4.61 -10.38 -5.27
CA ASP A 58 4.52 -11.46 -6.28
C ASP A 58 4.17 -10.90 -7.66
N ASN A 59 3.44 -9.78 -7.72
CA ASN A 59 3.07 -9.11 -8.97
C ASN A 59 4.19 -8.31 -9.62
N MET A 60 5.29 -8.06 -8.92
CA MET A 60 6.45 -7.35 -9.47
C MET A 60 7.24 -8.26 -10.40
N LYS A 61 7.79 -7.69 -11.48
CA LYS A 61 8.77 -8.39 -12.31
C LYS A 61 10.08 -8.56 -11.53
N TRP A 62 10.82 -9.63 -11.83
CA TRP A 62 12.15 -9.81 -11.25
C TRP A 62 13.08 -8.67 -11.65
N SER A 63 13.57 -7.96 -10.65
CA SER A 63 14.40 -6.78 -10.77
C SER A 63 15.19 -6.56 -9.48
N LYS A 64 16.07 -5.55 -9.47
CA LYS A 64 16.76 -5.12 -8.26
C LYS A 64 15.76 -4.65 -7.20
N GLU A 65 14.74 -3.90 -7.62
CA GLU A 65 13.68 -3.39 -6.75
C GLU A 65 12.89 -4.53 -6.09
N LYS A 66 12.59 -5.61 -6.84
CA LYS A 66 11.93 -6.80 -6.28
C LYS A 66 12.79 -7.50 -5.24
N ILE A 67 14.08 -7.62 -5.45
CA ILE A 67 15.00 -8.20 -4.47
C ILE A 67 15.08 -7.35 -3.21
N GLU A 68 15.15 -6.03 -3.38
CA GLU A 68 15.21 -5.08 -2.27
C GLU A 68 13.92 -5.12 -1.44
N ILE A 69 12.73 -5.06 -2.07
CA ILE A 69 11.45 -5.08 -1.37
C ILE A 69 11.22 -6.41 -0.64
N ILE A 70 11.64 -7.55 -1.21
CA ILE A 70 11.58 -8.85 -0.52
C ILE A 70 12.37 -8.76 0.79
N LYS A 71 13.63 -8.33 0.74
CA LYS A 71 14.50 -8.24 1.92
C LYS A 71 13.95 -7.29 2.99
N GLU A 72 13.29 -6.21 2.58
CA GLU A 72 12.73 -5.21 3.50
C GLU A 72 11.38 -5.61 4.10
N SER A 73 10.66 -6.51 3.43
CA SER A 73 9.28 -6.87 3.81
C SER A 73 9.16 -8.25 4.44
N MET A 74 10.11 -9.16 4.21
CA MET A 74 10.05 -10.52 4.78
C MET A 74 9.93 -10.47 6.30
N THR A 75 8.98 -11.25 6.82
CA THR A 75 8.88 -11.57 8.24
C THR A 75 9.93 -12.64 8.62
N GLU A 76 10.12 -12.89 9.91
CA GLU A 76 11.04 -13.93 10.40
C GLU A 76 10.63 -15.34 9.96
N GLU A 77 9.36 -15.57 9.68
CA GLU A 77 8.81 -16.85 9.24
C GLU A 77 9.01 -17.09 7.73
N GLU A 78 9.31 -16.06 6.96
CA GLU A 78 9.48 -16.14 5.52
C GLU A 78 10.91 -16.46 5.11
N THR A 79 11.07 -17.08 3.96
CA THR A 79 12.38 -17.33 3.36
C THR A 79 12.46 -16.70 1.98
N PHE A 80 13.62 -16.14 1.62
CA PHE A 80 13.84 -15.59 0.28
C PHE A 80 13.59 -16.63 -0.83
N LEU A 81 13.94 -17.90 -0.58
CA LEU A 81 13.73 -18.98 -1.53
C LEU A 81 12.26 -19.21 -1.85
N SER A 82 11.34 -18.95 -0.93
CA SER A 82 9.90 -19.09 -1.19
C SER A 82 9.37 -18.02 -2.16
N TYR A 83 10.08 -16.90 -2.33
CA TYR A 83 9.80 -15.90 -3.36
C TYR A 83 10.36 -16.30 -4.73
N VAL A 84 11.53 -16.95 -4.75
CA VAL A 84 12.14 -17.44 -6.00
C VAL A 84 11.40 -18.67 -6.51
N PHE A 85 11.03 -19.57 -5.61
CA PHE A 85 10.34 -20.83 -5.91
C PHE A 85 8.99 -20.87 -5.20
N PRO A 86 7.92 -20.31 -5.76
CA PRO A 86 6.60 -20.27 -5.13
C PRO A 86 6.06 -21.66 -4.76
N ILE A 87 6.52 -22.71 -5.43
CA ILE A 87 6.15 -24.11 -5.14
C ILE A 87 6.47 -24.50 -3.69
N LEU A 88 7.54 -23.93 -3.10
CA LEU A 88 7.92 -24.22 -1.72
C LEU A 88 6.87 -23.77 -0.70
N ARG A 89 6.09 -22.74 -1.06
CA ARG A 89 4.97 -22.25 -0.25
C ARG A 89 3.72 -23.11 -0.41
N TYR A 90 3.50 -23.67 -1.58
CA TYR A 90 2.26 -24.36 -1.90
C TYR A 90 2.37 -25.89 -1.76
N HIS A 91 3.54 -26.45 -1.45
CA HIS A 91 3.76 -27.89 -1.38
C HIS A 91 2.83 -28.62 -0.41
N SER A 92 2.34 -27.94 0.65
CA SER A 92 1.36 -28.50 1.62
C SER A 92 -0.11 -28.28 1.21
N ARG A 93 -0.38 -27.68 0.04
CA ARG A 93 -1.75 -27.34 -0.41
C ARG A 93 -2.18 -28.08 -1.66
N TYR A 94 -1.44 -29.11 -2.09
CA TYR A 94 -1.79 -29.85 -3.30
C TYR A 94 -3.18 -30.50 -3.26
N ASP A 95 -3.61 -30.92 -2.07
CA ASP A 95 -4.91 -31.49 -1.81
C ASP A 95 -6.07 -30.47 -1.83
N LYS A 96 -5.74 -29.17 -1.83
CA LYS A 96 -6.70 -28.07 -1.84
C LYS A 96 -6.80 -27.36 -3.18
N LEU A 97 -6.05 -27.80 -4.18
CA LEU A 97 -6.11 -27.21 -5.53
C LEU A 97 -7.46 -27.55 -6.17
N THR A 98 -8.10 -26.51 -6.72
CA THR A 98 -9.36 -26.59 -7.42
C THR A 98 -9.15 -26.48 -8.93
N LYS A 99 -10.17 -26.84 -9.70
CA LYS A 99 -10.13 -26.65 -11.17
C LYS A 99 -9.90 -25.18 -11.55
N GLU A 100 -10.40 -24.25 -10.73
CA GLU A 100 -10.26 -22.82 -10.93
C GLU A 100 -8.79 -22.37 -10.81
N ASP A 101 -8.02 -22.98 -9.89
CA ASP A 101 -6.59 -22.69 -9.74
C ASP A 101 -5.80 -23.04 -11.02
N PHE A 102 -6.15 -24.12 -11.68
CA PHE A 102 -5.56 -24.52 -12.98
C PHE A 102 -6.02 -23.61 -14.13
N GLU A 103 -7.26 -23.12 -14.11
CA GLU A 103 -7.74 -22.18 -15.12
C GLU A 103 -6.98 -20.86 -15.09
N TYR A 104 -6.54 -20.41 -13.92
CA TYR A 104 -5.72 -19.19 -13.76
C TYR A 104 -4.33 -19.29 -14.40
N LEU A 105 -3.78 -20.50 -14.57
CA LEU A 105 -2.50 -20.69 -15.25
C LEU A 105 -2.58 -20.36 -16.76
N PHE A 106 -3.77 -20.48 -17.34
CA PHE A 106 -4.00 -20.33 -18.79
C PHE A 106 -4.83 -19.10 -19.16
N LYS A 107 -5.49 -18.47 -18.20
CA LYS A 107 -6.31 -17.27 -18.41
C LYS A 107 -5.66 -16.07 -17.72
N SER A 108 -4.94 -15.26 -18.47
CA SER A 108 -4.53 -13.95 -17.95
C SER A 108 -5.77 -13.07 -17.76
N LYS A 109 -6.12 -12.71 -16.53
CA LYS A 109 -7.12 -11.66 -16.28
C LYS A 109 -6.51 -10.32 -16.68
N THR A 110 -6.97 -9.76 -17.79
CA THR A 110 -6.65 -8.39 -18.17
C THR A 110 -7.38 -7.48 -17.20
N ASN A 111 -6.66 -6.73 -16.38
CA ASN A 111 -7.25 -5.70 -15.55
C ASN A 111 -7.61 -4.51 -16.46
N THR A 112 -8.91 -4.37 -16.79
CA THR A 112 -9.41 -3.34 -17.71
C THR A 112 -9.53 -1.95 -17.07
N TYR A 113 -9.34 -1.85 -15.75
CA TYR A 113 -9.55 -0.61 -14.98
C TYR A 113 -8.27 0.01 -14.44
N ASN A 114 -7.13 -0.16 -15.10
CA ASN A 114 -5.86 0.43 -14.71
C ASN A 114 -5.49 0.18 -13.21
N GLY A 115 -5.81 -1.01 -12.70
CA GLY A 115 -5.56 -1.38 -11.30
C GLY A 115 -6.68 -1.01 -10.33
N PHE A 116 -7.71 -0.30 -10.76
CA PHE A 116 -8.87 -0.02 -9.90
C PHE A 116 -9.73 -1.28 -9.73
N LEU A 117 -10.02 -1.64 -8.48
CA LEU A 117 -11.00 -2.67 -8.15
C LEU A 117 -12.36 -2.00 -7.91
N ILE A 118 -13.30 -2.22 -8.83
CA ILE A 118 -14.66 -1.72 -8.66
C ILE A 118 -15.42 -2.72 -7.78
N ASN A 119 -15.77 -2.31 -6.57
CA ASN A 119 -16.64 -3.06 -5.69
C ASN A 119 -17.97 -2.29 -5.54
N LYS A 120 -19.05 -2.92 -6.01
CA LYS A 120 -20.42 -2.35 -5.93
C LYS A 120 -21.22 -2.91 -4.74
N ASN A 121 -20.60 -3.75 -3.91
CA ASN A 121 -21.28 -4.34 -2.77
C ASN A 121 -21.36 -3.30 -1.63
N ILE A 122 -22.57 -2.88 -1.31
CA ILE A 122 -22.86 -2.05 -0.14
C ILE A 122 -23.09 -2.99 1.05
N LYS A 123 -22.27 -2.86 2.08
CA LYS A 123 -22.48 -3.55 3.35
C LYS A 123 -22.67 -2.48 4.42
N PRO A 124 -23.84 -2.44 5.08
CA PRO A 124 -24.02 -1.55 6.23
C PRO A 124 -23.04 -1.94 7.33
N VAL A 125 -22.42 -0.96 7.96
CA VAL A 125 -21.55 -1.18 9.12
C VAL A 125 -22.40 -1.02 10.36
N GLU A 126 -22.83 -2.15 10.94
CA GLU A 126 -23.73 -2.15 12.10
C GLU A 126 -22.99 -1.81 13.41
N ASN A 127 -21.71 -2.17 13.52
CA ASN A 127 -20.91 -1.96 14.72
C ASN A 127 -19.52 -1.43 14.35
N LEU A 128 -19.30 -0.13 14.53
CA LEU A 128 -17.96 0.45 14.41
C LEU A 128 -17.15 0.12 15.67
N PRO A 129 -15.87 -0.29 15.54
CA PRO A 129 -15.00 -0.47 16.69
C PRO A 129 -14.87 0.82 17.49
N THR A 130 -14.81 0.72 18.80
CA THR A 130 -14.64 1.87 19.68
C THR A 130 -13.23 2.45 19.54
N LYS A 131 -13.13 3.77 19.41
CA LYS A 131 -11.85 4.49 19.39
C LYS A 131 -11.10 4.23 20.71
N ARG A 132 -9.83 3.84 20.61
CA ARG A 132 -8.98 3.55 21.78
C ARG A 132 -7.98 4.68 21.96
N THR A 133 -7.66 5.02 23.22
CA THR A 133 -6.54 5.90 23.52
C THR A 133 -5.24 5.14 23.31
N LEU A 134 -4.33 5.71 22.54
CA LEU A 134 -3.01 5.14 22.28
C LEU A 134 -1.98 5.71 23.26
N ALA A 135 -0.93 4.95 23.55
CA ALA A 135 0.20 5.41 24.36
C ALA A 135 1.01 6.50 23.63
N SER A 136 1.03 6.47 22.29
CA SER A 136 1.65 7.47 21.44
C SER A 136 0.90 7.57 20.12
N TYR A 137 0.84 8.77 19.57
CA TYR A 137 0.31 9.06 18.23
C TYR A 137 1.43 9.42 17.23
N GLU A 138 2.66 9.16 17.60
CA GLU A 138 3.78 9.31 16.68
C GLU A 138 3.84 8.13 15.70
N PHE A 139 4.20 8.42 14.46
CA PHE A 139 4.49 7.38 13.49
C PHE A 139 5.85 6.75 13.76
N PRO A 140 6.02 5.46 13.48
CA PRO A 140 7.32 4.82 13.53
C PRO A 140 8.37 5.56 12.68
N SER A 141 9.59 5.66 13.19
CA SER A 141 10.68 6.41 12.54
C SER A 141 11.01 5.89 11.13
N GLU A 142 10.91 4.58 10.93
CA GLU A 142 11.09 3.96 9.62
C GLU A 142 10.02 4.41 8.61
N CYS A 143 8.80 4.73 9.06
CA CYS A 143 7.77 5.25 8.16
C CYS A 143 8.14 6.64 7.64
N TYR A 144 8.67 7.50 8.49
CA TYR A 144 9.21 8.80 8.05
C TYR A 144 10.41 8.63 7.12
N TYR A 145 11.32 7.72 7.44
CA TYR A 145 12.46 7.41 6.58
C TYR A 145 12.03 7.05 5.15
N TYR A 146 11.01 6.18 4.99
CA TYR A 146 10.52 5.81 3.67
C TYR A 146 9.68 6.92 3.01
N LEU A 147 8.94 7.71 3.79
CA LEU A 147 8.24 8.87 3.26
C LEU A 147 9.23 9.91 2.72
N ASP A 148 10.36 10.15 3.41
CA ASP A 148 11.45 11.00 2.93
C ASP A 148 12.06 10.46 1.63
N LYS A 149 12.27 9.14 1.53
CA LYS A 149 12.76 8.50 0.29
C LYS A 149 11.79 8.68 -0.87
N ILE A 150 10.47 8.53 -0.64
CA ILE A 150 9.44 8.77 -1.66
C ILE A 150 9.45 10.24 -2.08
N THR A 151 9.49 11.15 -1.11
CA THR A 151 9.52 12.60 -1.34
C THR A 151 10.73 12.99 -2.19
N LYS A 152 11.92 12.49 -1.81
CA LYS A 152 13.17 12.73 -2.55
C LYS A 152 13.08 12.18 -3.96
N LEU A 153 12.61 10.93 -4.12
CA LEU A 153 12.49 10.27 -5.42
C LEU A 153 11.53 11.03 -6.35
N CYS A 154 10.41 11.53 -5.83
CA CYS A 154 9.49 12.36 -6.59
C CYS A 154 10.16 13.68 -7.05
N ARG A 155 10.88 14.37 -6.17
CA ARG A 155 11.59 15.61 -6.49
C ARG A 155 12.66 15.41 -7.58
N GLU A 156 13.48 14.37 -7.43
CA GLU A 156 14.54 14.04 -8.40
C GLU A 156 14.02 13.74 -9.80
N ASN A 157 12.76 13.29 -9.90
CA ASN A 157 12.11 12.97 -11.17
C ASN A 157 11.07 14.02 -11.62
N ASN A 158 11.00 15.20 -10.98
CA ASN A 158 10.01 16.25 -11.24
C ASN A 158 8.56 15.78 -11.16
N ILE A 159 8.26 14.89 -10.22
CA ILE A 159 6.94 14.33 -9.96
C ILE A 159 6.27 15.12 -8.84
N LYS A 160 5.05 15.59 -9.05
CA LYS A 160 4.23 16.17 -7.98
C LYS A 160 3.78 15.06 -7.05
N LEU A 161 4.21 15.10 -5.78
CA LEU A 161 3.70 14.23 -4.73
C LEU A 161 2.50 14.89 -4.05
N VAL A 162 1.42 14.13 -3.87
CA VAL A 162 0.23 14.54 -3.12
C VAL A 162 -0.02 13.46 -2.07
N LEU A 163 -0.13 13.86 -0.83
CA LEU A 163 -0.50 12.98 0.28
C LEU A 163 -2.02 13.03 0.47
N ILE A 164 -2.63 11.89 0.71
CA ILE A 164 -4.06 11.82 1.02
C ILE A 164 -4.30 10.93 2.23
N LYS A 165 -5.32 11.27 3.01
CA LYS A 165 -5.98 10.33 3.91
C LYS A 165 -7.30 9.93 3.27
N ALA A 166 -7.35 8.70 2.76
CA ALA A 166 -8.58 8.15 2.18
C ALA A 166 -9.69 8.03 3.25
N PRO A 167 -10.98 8.17 2.87
CA PRO A 167 -12.08 7.96 3.79
C PRO A 167 -11.98 6.58 4.44
N SER A 168 -12.32 6.49 5.72
CA SER A 168 -12.36 5.24 6.45
C SER A 168 -13.36 5.35 7.58
N LEU A 169 -14.25 4.36 7.69
CA LEU A 169 -15.17 4.24 8.82
C LEU A 169 -14.52 3.67 10.07
N TYR A 170 -13.29 3.15 9.96
CA TYR A 170 -12.57 2.64 11.13
C TYR A 170 -12.02 3.79 11.97
N PRO A 171 -12.30 3.84 13.29
CA PRO A 171 -11.95 4.95 14.18
C PRO A 171 -10.49 4.93 14.64
N TYR A 172 -9.57 4.35 13.85
CA TYR A 172 -8.14 4.20 14.21
C TYR A 172 -7.24 5.23 13.54
N TRP A 173 -7.82 6.24 12.92
CA TRP A 173 -7.11 7.42 12.50
C TRP A 173 -7.45 8.56 13.49
N TYR A 174 -6.45 9.26 13.98
CA TYR A 174 -6.55 10.26 15.03
C TYR A 174 -6.13 11.62 14.50
N GLU A 175 -6.64 12.70 15.10
CA GLU A 175 -6.33 14.07 14.69
C GLU A 175 -4.83 14.37 14.83
N GLU A 176 -4.17 13.79 15.83
CA GLU A 176 -2.72 13.91 16.05
C GLU A 176 -1.92 13.34 14.85
N TYR A 177 -2.42 12.30 14.21
CA TYR A 177 -1.83 11.77 12.97
C TYR A 177 -1.95 12.77 11.82
N ASP A 178 -3.11 13.42 11.68
CA ASP A 178 -3.31 14.46 10.66
C ASP A 178 -2.38 15.65 10.91
N GLU A 179 -2.22 16.08 12.16
CA GLU A 179 -1.29 17.14 12.51
C GLU A 179 0.16 16.80 12.17
N ASN A 180 0.58 15.56 12.45
CA ASN A 180 1.93 15.10 12.14
C ASN A 180 2.16 15.07 10.61
N ILE A 181 1.19 14.61 9.82
CA ILE A 181 1.28 14.64 8.35
C ILE A 181 1.23 16.09 7.84
N LYS A 182 0.37 16.96 8.39
CA LYS A 182 0.32 18.38 8.00
C LYS A 182 1.67 19.07 8.23
N LYS A 183 2.30 18.86 9.41
CA LYS A 183 3.65 19.39 9.71
C LYS A 183 4.70 18.90 8.71
N TYR A 184 4.68 17.60 8.40
CA TYR A 184 5.57 17.02 7.40
C TYR A 184 5.35 17.63 6.01
N ALA A 185 4.10 17.70 5.58
CA ALA A 185 3.70 18.23 4.27
C ALA A 185 4.09 19.71 4.11
N GLN A 186 3.84 20.54 5.12
CA GLN A 186 4.25 21.94 5.13
C GLN A 186 5.78 22.11 5.04
N LYS A 187 6.53 21.38 5.87
CA LYS A 187 8.01 21.40 5.84
C LYS A 187 8.56 21.02 4.47
N ASN A 188 7.91 20.10 3.79
CA ASN A 188 8.34 19.58 2.50
C ASN A 188 7.64 20.23 1.29
N GLN A 189 6.74 21.20 1.49
CA GLN A 189 5.96 21.86 0.42
C GLN A 189 5.16 20.85 -0.42
N ILE A 190 4.50 19.89 0.25
CA ILE A 190 3.67 18.85 -0.33
C ILE A 190 2.22 19.14 0.02
N GLU A 191 1.29 18.91 -0.91
CA GLU A 191 -0.15 18.99 -0.65
C GLU A 191 -0.61 17.79 0.19
N TYR A 192 -1.46 18.02 1.19
CA TYR A 192 -2.11 16.98 1.97
C TYR A 192 -3.61 17.23 2.05
N HIS A 193 -4.41 16.20 1.74
CA HIS A 193 -5.87 16.25 1.72
C HIS A 193 -6.48 15.13 2.56
N ILE A 194 -7.42 15.50 3.43
CA ILE A 194 -8.23 14.57 4.24
C ILE A 194 -9.55 14.39 3.50
N LEU A 195 -9.68 13.28 2.75
CA LEU A 195 -10.79 13.12 1.80
C LEU A 195 -12.15 12.90 2.47
N ILE A 196 -12.21 12.50 3.75
CA ILE A 196 -13.48 12.38 4.46
C ILE A 196 -14.15 13.74 4.69
N GLU A 197 -13.38 14.83 4.76
CA GLU A 197 -13.90 16.19 4.87
C GLU A 197 -14.60 16.65 3.57
N HIS A 198 -14.37 15.93 2.45
CA HIS A 198 -14.92 16.22 1.12
C HIS A 198 -15.86 15.12 0.63
N ILE A 199 -16.43 14.33 1.56
CA ILE A 199 -17.25 13.16 1.18
C ILE A 199 -18.47 13.57 0.33
N ASP A 200 -19.08 14.72 0.65
CA ASP A 200 -20.21 15.25 -0.08
C ASP A 200 -19.83 15.72 -1.50
N ASP A 201 -18.59 16.23 -1.68
CA ASP A 201 -18.08 16.68 -2.97
C ASP A 201 -17.76 15.51 -3.93
N ILE A 202 -17.43 14.35 -3.38
CA ILE A 202 -17.07 13.14 -4.15
C ILE A 202 -18.25 12.19 -4.38
N GLY A 203 -19.46 12.56 -3.91
CA GLY A 203 -20.69 11.83 -4.19
C GLY A 203 -20.73 10.39 -3.67
N ILE A 204 -20.13 10.15 -2.50
CA ILE A 204 -20.23 8.87 -1.78
C ILE A 204 -21.42 9.01 -0.83
N GLU A 205 -22.56 8.42 -1.21
CA GLU A 205 -23.75 8.27 -0.36
C GLU A 205 -23.68 6.98 0.47
#